data_3ec9c4fb910bcc06824ecb0e896ae443
#
_entry.id   3ec9c4fb910bcc06824ecb0e896ae443
#
_cell.length_a   1.000
_cell.length_b   1.000
_cell.length_c   1.000
_cell.angle_alpha   90.00
_cell.angle_beta   90.00
_cell.angle_gamma   90.00
#
_symmetry.space_group_name_H-M   'P 1'
#
loop_
_entity.id
_entity.type
_entity.pdbx_description
1 polymer ?
#
loop_
_entity_poly.entity_id
_entity_poly.type
_entity_poly.pdbx_seq_one_letter_code
_entity_poly.pdbx_strand_id
1 'polypeptide(L)'
;MRREGERQLPFDPAAMPADAGVVFVGSVRSPWTERSDCPKNMAQARERGRPATIEIAAAYRDGLEGLSGFSHVVVLTWLDRSDRDLIVQFPRHAAAPRGTFALRSPARPNPIGLHVAAIVSVDVASGVVAIDAIDVLDGTPVVDLKPYFASIDAFPEATRPSERSGA
;
A
#
# COMPACT_ATOMS: atom_id res chain seq x y z
N MET A 1 -13.72 16.06 -7.28
CA MET A 1 -13.97 17.39 -6.69
C MET A 1 -13.14 17.52 -5.43
N ARG A 2 -12.34 18.58 -5.30
CA ARG A 2 -11.50 18.86 -4.12
C ARG A 2 -12.38 19.38 -2.99
N ARG A 3 -11.95 19.14 -1.74
CA ARG A 3 -12.67 19.62 -0.54
C ARG A 3 -12.08 20.94 -0.07
N GLU A 4 -12.88 21.72 0.65
CA GLU A 4 -12.41 22.94 1.30
C GLU A 4 -11.22 22.64 2.22
N GLY A 5 -10.17 23.47 2.16
CA GLY A 5 -8.93 23.29 2.93
C GLY A 5 -7.91 22.33 2.31
N GLU A 6 -8.23 21.62 1.23
CA GLU A 6 -7.26 20.82 0.49
C GLU A 6 -6.36 21.70 -0.37
N ARG A 7 -5.07 21.37 -0.44
CA ARG A 7 -4.08 22.10 -1.24
C ARG A 7 -3.34 21.16 -2.18
N GLN A 8 -3.17 21.62 -3.41
CA GLN A 8 -2.38 20.94 -4.43
C GLN A 8 -0.99 21.58 -4.54
N LEU A 9 -0.06 20.81 -5.07
CA LEU A 9 1.20 21.35 -5.58
C LEU A 9 0.92 22.24 -6.80
N PRO A 10 1.76 23.25 -7.07
CA PRO A 10 1.64 24.10 -8.26
C PRO A 10 2.03 23.36 -9.56
N PHE A 11 2.41 22.12 -9.49
CA PHE A 11 2.80 21.23 -10.60
C PHE A 11 2.29 19.80 -10.32
N ASP A 12 2.18 18.99 -11.36
CA ASP A 12 1.90 17.57 -11.24
C ASP A 12 3.22 16.77 -11.18
N PRO A 13 3.53 16.09 -10.06
CA PRO A 13 4.72 15.23 -9.98
C PRO A 13 4.77 14.11 -11.02
N ALA A 14 3.62 13.72 -11.60
CA ALA A 14 3.61 12.72 -12.66
C ALA A 14 4.13 13.26 -13.99
N ALA A 15 4.06 14.57 -14.20
CA ALA A 15 4.54 15.25 -15.40
C ALA A 15 5.99 15.74 -15.28
N MET A 16 6.59 15.65 -14.09
CA MET A 16 7.98 16.06 -13.87
C MET A 16 8.95 14.98 -14.36
N PRO A 17 10.19 15.37 -14.76
CA PRO A 17 11.26 14.41 -14.93
C PRO A 17 11.48 13.61 -13.65
N ALA A 18 11.66 12.29 -13.75
CA ALA A 18 11.90 11.45 -12.61
C ALA A 18 13.32 11.64 -12.07
N ASP A 19 13.47 11.84 -10.76
CA ASP A 19 14.78 11.83 -10.10
C ASP A 19 15.41 10.43 -10.07
N ALA A 20 14.55 9.39 -10.03
CA ALA A 20 14.94 7.99 -10.09
C ALA A 20 13.81 7.16 -10.72
N GLY A 21 14.16 5.99 -11.26
CA GLY A 21 13.20 5.02 -11.78
C GLY A 21 12.98 3.87 -10.81
N VAL A 22 11.79 3.27 -10.86
CA VAL A 22 11.50 1.98 -10.23
C VAL A 22 11.06 1.00 -11.31
N VAL A 23 11.35 -0.29 -11.11
CA VAL A 23 10.79 -1.37 -11.91
C VAL A 23 9.70 -2.07 -11.11
N PHE A 24 8.65 -2.51 -11.77
CA PHE A 24 7.64 -3.33 -11.13
C PHE A 24 8.05 -4.80 -11.23
N VAL A 25 8.22 -5.43 -10.08
CA VAL A 25 8.66 -6.83 -9.99
C VAL A 25 7.50 -7.82 -10.14
N GLY A 26 6.26 -7.32 -10.12
CA GLY A 26 5.05 -8.13 -10.24
C GLY A 26 3.77 -7.30 -10.11
N SER A 27 2.67 -7.98 -9.86
CA SER A 27 1.36 -7.36 -9.62
C SER A 27 0.57 -8.10 -8.54
N VAL A 28 -0.34 -7.39 -7.90
CA VAL A 28 -1.30 -7.95 -6.96
C VAL A 28 -2.50 -8.51 -7.71
N ARG A 29 -2.95 -9.71 -7.35
CA ARG A 29 -4.28 -10.24 -7.67
C ARG A 29 -5.13 -10.18 -6.42
N SER A 30 -6.08 -9.26 -6.42
CA SER A 30 -6.98 -9.05 -5.30
C SER A 30 -8.44 -9.19 -5.74
N PRO A 31 -9.35 -9.47 -4.80
CA PRO A 31 -10.78 -9.52 -5.11
C PRO A 31 -11.43 -8.14 -5.31
N TRP A 32 -10.64 -7.05 -5.26
CA TRP A 32 -11.13 -5.68 -5.30
C TRP A 32 -10.90 -5.09 -6.68
N THR A 33 -11.94 -5.04 -7.50
CA THR A 33 -11.88 -4.46 -8.86
C THR A 33 -12.28 -2.99 -8.89
N GLU A 34 -13.16 -2.59 -7.94
CA GLU A 34 -13.67 -1.23 -7.84
C GLU A 34 -13.22 -0.54 -6.55
N ARG A 35 -12.95 0.76 -6.64
CA ARG A 35 -12.49 1.56 -5.47
C ARG A 35 -13.53 1.63 -4.34
N SER A 36 -14.81 1.58 -4.66
CA SER A 36 -15.91 1.54 -3.70
C SER A 36 -15.87 0.32 -2.79
N ASP A 37 -15.41 -0.81 -3.34
CA ASP A 37 -15.39 -2.10 -2.65
C ASP A 37 -14.04 -2.40 -2.00
N CYS A 38 -13.00 -1.66 -2.36
CA CYS A 38 -11.68 -1.85 -1.79
C CYS A 38 -11.64 -1.44 -0.31
N PRO A 39 -11.07 -2.27 0.58
CA PRO A 39 -10.88 -1.92 1.99
C PRO A 39 -10.03 -0.65 2.13
N LYS A 40 -10.30 0.12 3.18
CA LYS A 40 -9.57 1.37 3.43
C LYS A 40 -8.21 1.17 4.10
N ASN A 41 -7.96 -0.01 4.63
CA ASN A 41 -6.71 -0.40 5.30
C ASN A 41 -6.65 -1.93 5.48
N MET A 42 -5.48 -2.44 5.86
CA MET A 42 -5.23 -3.87 6.06
C MET A 42 -6.11 -4.49 7.16
N ALA A 43 -6.51 -3.76 8.20
CA ALA A 43 -7.41 -4.28 9.22
C ALA A 43 -8.78 -4.64 8.61
N GLN A 44 -9.38 -3.71 7.85
CA GLN A 44 -10.62 -3.99 7.13
C GLN A 44 -10.48 -5.09 6.07
N ALA A 45 -9.31 -5.18 5.42
CA ALA A 45 -9.08 -6.25 4.44
C ALA A 45 -9.12 -7.62 5.12
N ARG A 46 -8.49 -7.75 6.29
CA ARG A 46 -8.53 -9.00 7.11
C ARG A 46 -9.93 -9.32 7.62
N GLU A 47 -10.67 -8.32 8.13
CA GLU A 47 -12.06 -8.50 8.58
C GLU A 47 -12.96 -9.07 7.47
N ARG A 48 -12.72 -8.70 6.21
CA ARG A 48 -13.46 -9.22 5.07
C ARG A 48 -13.08 -10.65 4.69
N GLY A 49 -11.94 -11.17 5.17
CA GLY A 49 -11.51 -12.55 5.04
C GLY A 49 -11.34 -13.02 3.59
N ARG A 50 -10.98 -12.11 2.67
CA ARG A 50 -10.79 -12.47 1.25
C ARG A 50 -9.29 -12.50 0.93
N PRO A 51 -8.74 -13.68 0.62
CA PRO A 51 -7.34 -13.84 0.30
C PRO A 51 -6.98 -13.15 -1.03
N ALA A 52 -5.69 -12.92 -1.20
CA ALA A 52 -5.12 -12.36 -2.41
C ALA A 52 -3.83 -13.11 -2.78
N THR A 53 -3.31 -12.84 -3.96
CA THR A 53 -2.00 -13.33 -4.39
C THR A 53 -1.15 -12.21 -4.96
N ILE A 54 0.14 -12.41 -4.90
CA ILE A 54 1.13 -11.56 -5.56
C ILE A 54 1.77 -12.42 -6.64
N GLU A 55 1.69 -11.96 -7.88
CA GLU A 55 2.31 -12.61 -9.04
C GLU A 55 3.62 -11.91 -9.37
N ILE A 56 4.72 -12.59 -9.18
CA ILE A 56 6.07 -12.09 -9.49
C ILE A 56 6.43 -12.44 -10.94
N ALA A 57 6.88 -11.44 -11.69
CA ALA A 57 7.29 -11.62 -13.07
C ALA A 57 8.48 -12.59 -13.19
N ALA A 58 8.52 -13.37 -14.27
CA ALA A 58 9.42 -14.49 -14.44
C ALA A 58 10.90 -14.16 -14.14
N ALA A 59 11.35 -12.97 -14.53
CA ALA A 59 12.74 -12.53 -14.32
C ALA A 59 13.12 -12.33 -12.83
N TYR A 60 12.15 -12.24 -11.93
CA TYR A 60 12.40 -11.93 -10.50
C TYR A 60 11.99 -13.07 -9.55
N ARG A 61 11.54 -14.22 -10.08
CA ARG A 61 11.00 -15.33 -9.25
C ARG A 61 12.01 -15.93 -8.29
N ASP A 62 13.27 -16.02 -8.71
CA ASP A 62 14.35 -16.52 -7.85
C ASP A 62 14.53 -15.67 -6.57
N GLY A 63 14.11 -14.40 -6.60
CA GLY A 63 14.05 -13.53 -5.41
C GLY A 63 13.07 -13.99 -4.33
N LEU A 64 12.20 -14.96 -4.62
CA LEU A 64 11.29 -15.57 -3.64
C LEU A 64 11.93 -16.70 -2.82
N GLU A 65 13.14 -17.14 -3.18
CA GLU A 65 13.81 -18.19 -2.45
C GLU A 65 13.98 -17.83 -0.97
N GLY A 66 13.60 -18.74 -0.09
CA GLY A 66 13.65 -18.56 1.36
C GLY A 66 12.49 -17.75 1.97
N LEU A 67 11.66 -17.07 1.16
CA LEU A 67 10.53 -16.28 1.69
C LEU A 67 9.49 -17.15 2.41
N SER A 68 9.33 -18.41 2.03
CA SER A 68 8.44 -19.37 2.70
C SER A 68 8.78 -19.66 4.17
N GLY A 69 9.99 -19.30 4.61
CA GLY A 69 10.41 -19.42 6.02
C GLY A 69 9.85 -18.32 6.92
N PHE A 70 9.18 -17.31 6.36
CA PHE A 70 8.63 -16.17 7.11
C PHE A 70 7.11 -16.24 7.20
N SER A 71 6.57 -15.80 8.33
CA SER A 71 5.13 -15.75 8.55
C SER A 71 4.46 -14.55 7.89
N HIS A 72 5.20 -13.45 7.71
CA HIS A 72 4.66 -12.20 7.17
C HIS A 72 5.62 -11.55 6.18
N VAL A 73 5.05 -10.79 5.27
CA VAL A 73 5.74 -10.03 4.25
C VAL A 73 5.28 -8.57 4.23
N VAL A 74 6.21 -7.65 4.09
CA VAL A 74 5.94 -6.25 3.73
C VAL A 74 5.87 -6.20 2.21
N VAL A 75 4.73 -5.76 1.68
CA VAL A 75 4.48 -5.57 0.26
C VAL A 75 4.51 -4.08 -0.04
N LEU A 76 5.42 -3.66 -0.90
CA LEU A 76 5.47 -2.30 -1.42
C LEU A 76 4.81 -2.28 -2.79
N THR A 77 3.82 -1.42 -2.95
CA THR A 77 3.04 -1.29 -4.18
C THR A 77 3.13 0.12 -4.76
N TRP A 78 2.84 0.25 -6.04
CA TRP A 78 2.66 1.54 -6.70
C TRP A 78 1.17 1.76 -6.93
N LEU A 79 0.59 2.74 -6.23
CA LEU A 79 -0.84 3.03 -6.29
C LEU A 79 -1.14 3.94 -7.49
N ASP A 80 -0.97 3.40 -8.68
CA ASP A 80 -0.93 4.06 -9.99
C ASP A 80 -2.19 4.86 -10.34
N ARG A 81 -3.33 4.51 -9.72
CA ARG A 81 -4.63 5.18 -9.94
C ARG A 81 -4.89 6.34 -8.98
N SER A 82 -3.86 6.82 -8.27
CA SER A 82 -3.99 7.86 -7.25
C SER A 82 -3.48 9.21 -7.73
N ASP A 83 -4.13 10.28 -7.31
CA ASP A 83 -3.67 11.64 -7.56
C ASP A 83 -2.28 11.86 -6.92
N ARG A 84 -1.38 12.52 -7.62
CA ARG A 84 -0.01 12.77 -7.14
C ARG A 84 0.25 14.19 -6.67
N ASP A 85 -0.63 15.12 -7.01
CA ASP A 85 -0.48 16.56 -6.76
C ASP A 85 -1.05 17.05 -5.42
N LEU A 86 -1.75 16.19 -4.66
CA LEU A 86 -2.41 16.59 -3.42
C LEU A 86 -1.44 16.57 -2.24
N ILE A 87 -1.07 17.74 -1.72
CA ILE A 87 -0.07 17.89 -0.66
C ILE A 87 -0.67 18.18 0.72
N VAL A 88 -1.87 18.72 0.78
CA VAL A 88 -2.67 18.85 2.01
C VAL A 88 -4.05 18.26 1.74
N GLN A 89 -4.49 17.38 2.60
CA GLN A 89 -5.73 16.63 2.47
C GLN A 89 -6.66 16.91 3.65
N PHE A 90 -7.96 16.83 3.41
CA PHE A 90 -8.97 16.90 4.47
C PHE A 90 -9.67 15.55 4.62
N PRO A 91 -9.16 14.66 5.50
CA PRO A 91 -9.80 13.36 5.75
C PRO A 91 -11.25 13.52 6.23
N ARG A 92 -12.14 12.60 5.84
CA ARG A 92 -13.59 12.71 6.13
C ARG A 92 -13.93 12.84 7.61
N HIS A 93 -13.10 12.30 8.48
CA HIS A 93 -13.31 12.26 9.93
C HIS A 93 -12.33 13.14 10.71
N ALA A 94 -11.57 14.00 10.02
CA ALA A 94 -10.64 14.91 10.66
C ALA A 94 -11.31 16.26 10.94
N ALA A 95 -10.96 16.88 12.07
CA ALA A 95 -11.42 18.22 12.42
C ALA A 95 -10.71 19.33 11.62
N ALA A 96 -9.57 19.03 10.98
CA ALA A 96 -8.77 19.98 10.23
C ALA A 96 -7.99 19.28 9.10
N PRO A 97 -7.58 20.04 8.05
CA PRO A 97 -6.70 19.53 7.03
C PRO A 97 -5.37 19.05 7.61
N ARG A 98 -4.75 18.05 6.96
CA ARG A 98 -3.45 17.48 7.36
C ARG A 98 -2.54 17.37 6.15
N GLY A 99 -1.26 17.61 6.35
CA GLY A 99 -0.23 17.36 5.33
C GLY A 99 -0.21 15.88 4.93
N THR A 100 0.06 15.61 3.67
CA THR A 100 0.07 14.25 3.11
C THR A 100 1.00 13.30 3.86
N PHE A 101 2.13 13.80 4.38
CA PHE A 101 3.09 12.95 5.11
C PHE A 101 2.64 12.57 6.53
N ALA A 102 1.60 13.25 7.05
CA ALA A 102 0.92 12.86 8.29
C ALA A 102 -0.24 11.87 8.05
N LEU A 103 -0.40 11.38 6.83
CA LEU A 103 -1.47 10.47 6.40
C LEU A 103 -0.90 9.24 5.70
N ARG A 104 -1.66 8.16 5.71
CA ARG A 104 -1.41 6.95 4.89
C ARG A 104 -2.33 6.90 3.65
N SER A 105 -2.78 8.07 3.18
CA SER A 105 -3.57 8.20 1.96
C SER A 105 -2.75 7.80 0.73
N PRO A 106 -3.36 7.14 -0.26
CA PRO A 106 -2.71 6.84 -1.54
C PRO A 106 -2.41 8.10 -2.36
N ALA A 107 -3.21 9.18 -2.18
CA ALA A 107 -2.98 10.43 -2.89
C ALA A 107 -1.77 11.17 -2.31
N ARG A 108 -0.64 11.07 -3.01
CA ARG A 108 0.67 11.63 -2.61
C ARG A 108 1.64 11.69 -3.78
N PRO A 109 2.70 12.53 -3.72
CA PRO A 109 3.65 12.68 -4.82
C PRO A 109 4.26 11.37 -5.32
N ASN A 110 4.69 10.50 -4.40
CA ASN A 110 5.08 9.12 -4.70
C ASN A 110 4.06 8.17 -4.05
N PRO A 111 3.09 7.64 -4.81
CA PRO A 111 1.98 6.86 -4.28
C PRO A 111 2.41 5.42 -3.94
N ILE A 112 3.39 5.30 -3.04
CA ILE A 112 3.88 4.01 -2.56
C ILE A 112 2.95 3.51 -1.47
N GLY A 113 2.35 2.34 -1.70
CA GLY A 113 1.62 1.57 -0.71
C GLY A 113 2.57 0.73 0.15
N LEU A 114 2.24 0.57 1.43
CA LEU A 114 2.95 -0.31 2.35
C LEU A 114 1.93 -1.18 3.07
N HIS A 115 2.03 -2.49 2.86
CA HIS A 115 1.10 -3.48 3.38
C HIS A 115 1.89 -4.57 4.10
N VAL A 116 1.45 -4.96 5.29
CA VAL A 116 1.99 -6.13 6.00
C VAL A 116 0.93 -7.22 5.92
N ALA A 117 1.24 -8.33 5.27
CA ALA A 117 0.33 -9.46 5.06
C ALA A 117 0.93 -10.75 5.63
N ALA A 118 0.06 -11.66 6.11
CA ALA A 118 0.49 -13.00 6.47
C ALA A 118 0.70 -13.82 5.19
N ILE A 119 1.81 -14.55 5.12
CA ILE A 119 2.11 -15.47 4.02
C ILE A 119 1.31 -16.76 4.24
N VAL A 120 0.52 -17.14 3.25
CA VAL A 120 -0.21 -18.42 3.23
C VAL A 120 0.62 -19.49 2.54
N SER A 121 1.20 -19.15 1.40
CA SER A 121 2.14 -20.03 0.67
C SER A 121 3.03 -19.24 -0.27
N VAL A 122 4.16 -19.83 -0.64
CA VAL A 122 5.09 -19.30 -1.66
C VAL A 122 5.39 -20.41 -2.64
N ASP A 123 5.14 -20.16 -3.93
CA ASP A 123 5.54 -21.03 -5.03
C ASP A 123 6.54 -20.27 -5.92
N VAL A 124 7.81 -20.60 -5.76
CA VAL A 124 8.91 -19.97 -6.51
C VAL A 124 8.81 -20.29 -8.01
N ALA A 125 8.41 -21.50 -8.35
CA ALA A 125 8.37 -21.95 -9.75
C ALA A 125 7.32 -21.18 -10.58
N SER A 126 6.14 -20.97 -10.02
CA SER A 126 5.11 -20.14 -10.66
C SER A 126 5.29 -18.64 -10.40
N GLY A 127 6.04 -18.26 -9.37
CA GLY A 127 6.21 -16.87 -8.93
C GLY A 127 5.02 -16.34 -8.14
N VAL A 128 4.26 -17.21 -7.47
CA VAL A 128 3.04 -16.83 -6.74
C VAL A 128 3.27 -16.85 -5.24
N VAL A 129 2.93 -15.75 -4.57
CA VAL A 129 2.85 -15.63 -3.12
C VAL A 129 1.39 -15.44 -2.73
N ALA A 130 0.79 -16.44 -2.06
CA ALA A 130 -0.54 -16.32 -1.50
C ALA A 130 -0.47 -15.63 -0.12
N ILE A 131 -1.36 -14.67 0.11
CA ILE A 131 -1.43 -13.86 1.33
C ILE A 131 -2.85 -13.82 1.90
N ASP A 132 -2.96 -13.56 3.20
CA ASP A 132 -4.23 -13.55 3.94
C ASP A 132 -5.19 -12.47 3.43
N ALA A 133 -4.68 -11.27 3.15
CA ALA A 133 -5.48 -10.12 2.74
C ALA A 133 -4.60 -9.04 2.10
N ILE A 134 -5.24 -8.13 1.34
CA ILE A 134 -4.63 -6.89 0.88
C ILE A 134 -5.70 -5.81 0.65
N ASP A 135 -5.32 -4.54 0.82
CA ASP A 135 -6.19 -3.37 0.69
C ASP A 135 -5.89 -2.52 -0.56
N VAL A 136 -5.57 -3.19 -1.68
CA VAL A 136 -5.35 -2.55 -2.99
C VAL A 136 -6.18 -3.20 -4.07
N LEU A 137 -6.41 -2.46 -5.15
CA LEU A 137 -7.14 -2.93 -6.32
C LEU A 137 -6.39 -4.04 -7.06
N ASP A 138 -7.16 -4.89 -7.73
CA ASP A 138 -6.60 -5.89 -8.65
C ASP A 138 -5.71 -5.25 -9.72
N GLY A 139 -4.60 -5.92 -10.03
CA GLY A 139 -3.60 -5.45 -10.98
C GLY A 139 -2.66 -4.36 -10.44
N THR A 140 -2.75 -3.97 -9.17
CA THR A 140 -1.83 -2.96 -8.59
C THR A 140 -0.38 -3.44 -8.71
N PRO A 141 0.53 -2.61 -9.31
CA PRO A 141 1.92 -2.99 -9.47
C PRO A 141 2.65 -3.18 -8.14
N VAL A 142 3.51 -4.19 -8.07
CA VAL A 142 4.40 -4.46 -6.93
C VAL A 142 5.78 -3.90 -7.21
N VAL A 143 6.28 -3.08 -6.28
CA VAL A 143 7.60 -2.46 -6.32
C VAL A 143 8.64 -3.36 -5.65
N ASP A 144 8.30 -3.96 -4.49
CA ASP A 144 9.23 -4.76 -3.72
C ASP A 144 8.49 -5.66 -2.71
N LEU A 145 9.15 -6.73 -2.30
CA LEU A 145 8.75 -7.57 -1.17
C LEU A 145 9.90 -7.64 -0.16
N LYS A 146 9.57 -7.50 1.13
CA LYS A 146 10.56 -7.67 2.21
C LYS A 146 9.98 -8.58 3.30
N PRO A 147 10.75 -9.51 3.85
CA PRO A 147 10.29 -10.26 5.02
C PRO A 147 10.03 -9.29 6.19
N TYR A 148 8.97 -9.54 6.95
CA TYR A 148 8.67 -8.78 8.17
C TYR A 148 9.40 -9.40 9.36
N PHE A 149 10.17 -8.57 10.07
CA PHE A 149 10.86 -8.96 11.30
C PHE A 149 10.28 -8.25 12.51
N ALA A 150 9.53 -8.96 13.35
CA ALA A 150 8.91 -8.35 14.53
C ALA A 150 9.92 -7.64 15.46
N SER A 151 11.16 -8.15 15.53
CA SER A 151 12.24 -7.56 16.33
C SER A 151 12.75 -6.20 15.80
N ILE A 152 12.46 -5.87 14.56
CA ILE A 152 12.91 -4.63 13.88
C ILE A 152 11.72 -3.74 13.54
N ASP A 153 10.61 -4.33 13.06
CA ASP A 153 9.51 -3.61 12.44
C ASP A 153 8.36 -3.32 13.41
N ALA A 154 8.31 -3.98 14.58
CA ALA A 154 7.26 -3.79 15.55
C ALA A 154 7.64 -2.73 16.60
N PHE A 155 6.79 -1.71 16.73
CA PHE A 155 6.88 -0.66 17.76
C PHE A 155 5.56 -0.58 18.53
N PRO A 156 5.32 -1.47 19.51
CA PRO A 156 4.05 -1.54 20.25
C PRO A 156 3.67 -0.23 20.96
N GLU A 157 4.68 0.55 21.38
CA GLU A 157 4.49 1.85 22.04
C GLU A 157 4.22 3.01 21.06
N ALA A 158 4.27 2.76 19.73
CA ALA A 158 4.05 3.82 18.76
C ALA A 158 2.66 4.42 18.91
N THR A 159 2.60 5.74 19.03
CA THR A 159 1.36 6.48 19.23
C THR A 159 0.98 7.28 17.99
N ARG A 160 -0.29 7.57 17.84
CA ARG A 160 -0.82 8.52 16.86
C ARG A 160 -1.64 9.59 17.60
N PRO A 161 -1.79 10.81 17.05
CA PRO A 161 -2.71 11.79 17.62
C PRO A 161 -4.09 11.16 17.78
N SER A 162 -4.68 11.26 18.99
CA SER A 162 -6.05 10.85 19.20
C SER A 162 -6.94 11.69 18.29
N GLU A 163 -7.81 11.05 17.52
CA GLU A 163 -8.94 11.74 16.90
C GLU A 163 -9.85 12.18 18.04
N ARG A 164 -9.59 13.36 18.61
CA ARG A 164 -10.52 13.95 19.56
C ARG A 164 -11.76 14.27 18.76
N SER A 165 -12.83 13.53 19.02
CA SER A 165 -14.18 13.98 18.77
C SER A 165 -14.26 15.40 19.31
N GLY A 166 -14.58 16.35 18.44
CA GLY A 166 -14.81 17.72 18.90
C GLY A 166 -15.86 17.73 20.00
N ALA A 167 -15.52 18.33 21.11
CA ALA A 167 -16.48 18.75 22.12
C ALA A 167 -17.31 19.88 21.55
#